data_f9bcc9db08e6ecacd2fa033c9b164a36
#
_entry.id   f9bcc9db08e6ecacd2fa033c9b164a36
#
_cell.length_a   1.000
_cell.length_b   1.000
_cell.length_c   1.000
_cell.angle_alpha   90.00
_cell.angle_beta   90.00
_cell.angle_gamma   90.00
#
_symmetry.space_group_name_H-M   'P 1'
#
loop_
_entity.id
_entity.type
_entity.pdbx_description
1 polymer ?
#
loop_
_entity_poly.entity_id
_entity_poly.type
_entity_poly.pdbx_seq_one_letter_code
_entity_poly.pdbx_strand_id
1 'polypeptide(L)'
;MRDRIPGRRATAVIFLALGLAQAAAQRVELTWPAPNDAFSPDRVAGELLQHAGSGDPDSGGFGGVRSGGAQFHEGVDIRPLQRDRKGEATDPVFAALDGVVRHISAHPGKSSYGRYVVLEHPGVTPAIYTLYAHLASIAPGLRIGGTVKRGQTLGVMGRSASGYAIPKDRAHLHFEMGLMVTRDFQRWYNARKFGSPNDHGLYNGMNLMGFDALDFFQKHRARRVDNFQQYFQRMEPVVKFRIATTRTPDFVQRYPSLVTREAPLLVGGWEVWCNWTGLPFRWIPLSAAEVVGLRPNQVRIIEVDEPEERRQRSKSLALKRKGAWVPGEDLQTLLQQVFGVK
;
A
#
# COMPACT_ATOMS: atom_id res chain seq x y z
N MET A 1 56.27 -59.97 -13.79
CA MET A 1 54.95 -59.71 -13.26
C MET A 1 55.02 -58.52 -12.34
N ARG A 2 54.54 -57.37 -12.77
CA ARG A 2 54.50 -56.12 -11.95
C ARG A 2 53.04 -55.64 -11.98
N ASP A 3 52.38 -55.72 -10.87
CA ASP A 3 50.99 -55.29 -10.69
C ASP A 3 50.94 -53.74 -10.67
N ARG A 4 50.06 -53.20 -11.53
CA ARG A 4 49.75 -51.76 -11.56
C ARG A 4 48.55 -51.50 -10.68
N ILE A 5 48.68 -50.67 -9.66
CA ILE A 5 47.61 -50.15 -8.82
C ILE A 5 46.95 -49.00 -9.59
N PRO A 6 45.60 -48.96 -9.72
CA PRO A 6 44.92 -47.88 -10.38
C PRO A 6 44.78 -46.65 -9.44
N GLY A 7 45.25 -45.51 -9.92
CA GLY A 7 45.13 -44.23 -9.22
C GLY A 7 43.67 -43.77 -9.06
N ARG A 8 43.32 -43.45 -7.83
CA ARG A 8 42.06 -42.75 -7.47
C ARG A 8 42.12 -41.33 -8.00
N ARG A 9 41.24 -40.98 -8.93
CA ARG A 9 40.99 -39.56 -9.32
C ARG A 9 40.13 -38.92 -8.24
N ALA A 10 40.70 -37.96 -7.55
CA ALA A 10 39.98 -37.09 -6.64
C ALA A 10 39.22 -36.03 -7.47
N THR A 11 37.90 -36.14 -7.48
CA THR A 11 37.02 -35.13 -8.09
C THR A 11 36.92 -33.97 -7.08
N ALA A 12 37.57 -32.87 -7.39
CA ALA A 12 37.41 -31.62 -6.60
C ALA A 12 36.03 -31.03 -6.91
N VAL A 13 35.15 -31.03 -5.95
CA VAL A 13 33.87 -30.29 -6.00
C VAL A 13 34.18 -28.86 -5.65
N ILE A 14 34.19 -28.00 -6.65
CA ILE A 14 34.30 -26.55 -6.46
C ILE A 14 32.91 -26.04 -6.02
N PHE A 15 32.76 -25.73 -4.74
CA PHE A 15 31.63 -24.95 -4.24
C PHE A 15 31.78 -23.52 -4.74
N LEU A 16 31.04 -23.15 -5.77
CA LEU A 16 30.86 -21.76 -6.18
C LEU A 16 29.95 -21.10 -5.13
N ALA A 17 30.52 -20.39 -4.16
CA ALA A 17 29.79 -19.51 -3.29
C ALA A 17 29.29 -18.33 -4.13
N LEU A 18 28.03 -18.40 -4.62
CA LEU A 18 27.31 -17.25 -5.14
C LEU A 18 27.06 -16.30 -3.97
N GLY A 19 27.96 -15.39 -3.75
CA GLY A 19 27.73 -14.21 -2.93
C GLY A 19 26.60 -13.42 -3.58
N LEU A 20 25.41 -13.47 -3.02
CA LEU A 20 24.34 -12.51 -3.27
C LEU A 20 24.84 -11.15 -2.76
N ALA A 21 25.58 -10.43 -3.60
CA ALA A 21 25.72 -9.00 -3.44
C ALA A 21 24.31 -8.44 -3.54
N GLN A 22 23.70 -8.09 -2.41
CA GLN A 22 22.53 -7.21 -2.39
C GLN A 22 22.96 -5.93 -3.09
N ALA A 23 22.66 -5.82 -4.38
CA ALA A 23 22.79 -4.56 -5.10
C ALA A 23 22.05 -3.53 -4.24
N ALA A 24 22.78 -2.51 -3.78
CA ALA A 24 22.17 -1.41 -3.04
C ALA A 24 20.99 -0.93 -3.89
N ALA A 25 19.78 -1.09 -3.38
CA ALA A 25 18.57 -0.83 -4.17
C ALA A 25 18.65 0.65 -4.60
N GLN A 26 18.67 0.85 -5.91
CA GLN A 26 18.83 2.16 -6.54
C GLN A 26 17.80 3.14 -5.98
N ARG A 27 18.22 4.39 -5.82
CA ARG A 27 17.32 5.48 -5.43
C ARG A 27 16.19 5.60 -6.48
N VAL A 28 14.95 5.54 -6.02
CA VAL A 28 13.80 5.68 -6.90
C VAL A 28 13.67 7.12 -7.39
N GLU A 29 13.38 7.29 -8.67
CA GLU A 29 13.08 8.61 -9.23
C GLU A 29 11.60 8.91 -9.12
N LEU A 30 11.26 10.05 -8.51
CA LEU A 30 9.90 10.48 -8.22
C LEU A 30 9.58 11.83 -8.86
N THR A 31 8.31 12.01 -9.22
CA THR A 31 7.71 13.30 -9.55
C THR A 31 6.48 13.51 -8.67
N TRP A 32 6.34 14.70 -8.08
CA TRP A 32 5.12 15.06 -7.39
C TRP A 32 3.97 15.10 -8.38
N PRO A 33 2.77 14.58 -8.04
CA PRO A 33 1.70 14.35 -9.04
C PRO A 33 0.92 15.61 -9.46
N ALA A 34 1.32 16.79 -9.00
CA ALA A 34 0.67 18.07 -9.32
C ALA A 34 1.71 19.18 -9.53
N PRO A 35 1.34 20.32 -10.18
CA PRO A 35 2.26 21.44 -10.41
C PRO A 35 2.67 22.18 -9.15
N ASN A 36 1.91 22.09 -8.05
CA ASN A 36 2.30 22.71 -6.80
C ASN A 36 3.59 22.04 -6.31
N ASP A 37 4.64 22.82 -6.17
CA ASP A 37 5.88 22.34 -5.59
C ASP A 37 5.71 22.22 -4.06
N ALA A 38 5.16 21.07 -3.67
CA ALA A 38 4.93 20.69 -2.29
C ALA A 38 6.19 20.75 -1.42
N PHE A 39 7.32 20.90 -2.03
CA PHE A 39 8.59 20.66 -1.39
C PHE A 39 9.58 21.80 -1.59
N SER A 40 9.10 22.96 -2.04
CA SER A 40 9.90 24.18 -1.97
C SER A 40 10.30 24.40 -0.51
N PRO A 41 11.56 24.72 -0.21
CA PRO A 41 12.02 24.96 1.17
C PRO A 41 11.21 26.01 1.93
N ASP A 42 10.55 26.89 1.19
CA ASP A 42 9.78 28.04 1.71
C ASP A 42 8.30 27.72 1.97
N ARG A 43 7.84 26.48 1.71
CA ARG A 43 6.43 26.11 1.90
C ARG A 43 6.23 25.08 3.01
N VAL A 44 5.25 25.37 3.87
CA VAL A 44 4.78 24.42 4.88
C VAL A 44 3.89 23.36 4.22
N ALA A 45 4.04 22.10 4.57
CA ALA A 45 3.26 20.99 3.99
C ALA A 45 1.74 21.25 4.03
N GLY A 46 1.23 21.91 5.07
CA GLY A 46 -0.18 22.29 5.20
C GLY A 46 -0.70 23.28 4.13
N GLU A 47 0.19 24.03 3.46
CA GLU A 47 -0.22 24.93 2.36
C GLU A 47 -0.50 24.19 1.04
N LEU A 48 -0.12 22.93 0.97
CA LEU A 48 -0.19 22.09 -0.22
C LEU A 48 -1.40 21.18 -0.21
N LEU A 49 -1.93 20.93 0.99
CA LEU A 49 -3.06 20.05 1.18
C LEU A 49 -4.37 20.82 1.08
N GLN A 50 -5.35 20.20 0.46
CA GLN A 50 -6.73 20.66 0.47
C GLN A 50 -7.41 20.11 1.72
N HIS A 51 -7.74 20.97 2.66
CA HIS A 51 -8.51 20.56 3.85
C HIS A 51 -9.91 20.06 3.48
N ALA A 52 -10.45 19.17 4.30
CA ALA A 52 -11.84 18.71 4.23
C ALA A 52 -12.82 19.79 4.71
N GLY A 53 -14.11 19.48 4.76
CA GLY A 53 -15.16 20.43 5.12
C GLY A 53 -15.07 21.01 6.53
N SER A 54 -14.30 20.38 7.42
CA SER A 54 -14.03 20.90 8.78
C SER A 54 -13.20 22.20 8.79
N GLY A 55 -12.45 22.47 7.71
CA GLY A 55 -11.47 23.57 7.68
C GLY A 55 -10.17 23.27 8.43
N ASP A 56 -10.05 22.10 9.04
CA ASP A 56 -8.81 21.66 9.71
C ASP A 56 -7.71 21.45 8.64
N PRO A 57 -6.57 22.17 8.73
CA PRO A 57 -5.48 22.07 7.76
C PRO A 57 -4.96 20.64 7.56
N ASP A 58 -4.94 19.83 8.62
CA ASP A 58 -4.40 18.47 8.58
C ASP A 58 -5.37 17.47 7.94
N SER A 59 -6.64 17.83 7.79
CA SER A 59 -7.68 16.92 7.26
C SER A 59 -7.50 16.49 5.80
N GLY A 60 -6.60 17.13 5.05
CA GLY A 60 -6.15 16.70 3.72
C GLY A 60 -4.99 15.71 3.73
N GLY A 61 -4.40 15.45 4.92
CA GLY A 61 -3.30 14.50 5.10
C GLY A 61 -3.78 13.06 5.15
N PHE A 62 -2.81 12.14 5.22
CA PHE A 62 -3.04 10.70 5.33
C PHE A 62 -3.41 10.30 6.76
N GLY A 63 -4.32 9.36 6.93
CA GLY A 63 -4.60 8.71 8.20
C GLY A 63 -5.85 9.17 8.91
N GLY A 64 -5.90 9.05 10.23
CA GLY A 64 -7.02 9.43 11.08
C GLY A 64 -7.07 10.95 11.30
N VAL A 65 -7.27 11.71 10.25
CA VAL A 65 -7.20 13.20 10.26
C VAL A 65 -8.55 13.87 10.06
N ARG A 66 -9.62 13.08 9.87
CA ARG A 66 -10.98 13.59 9.65
C ARG A 66 -11.90 13.25 10.82
N SER A 67 -12.95 14.05 11.02
CA SER A 67 -13.96 13.83 12.08
C SER A 67 -13.34 13.67 13.48
N GLY A 68 -12.36 14.50 13.82
CA GLY A 68 -11.66 14.43 15.10
C GLY A 68 -10.86 13.13 15.28
N GLY A 69 -10.33 12.56 14.20
CA GLY A 69 -9.55 11.34 14.20
C GLY A 69 -10.36 10.04 14.03
N ALA A 70 -11.69 10.15 13.90
CA ALA A 70 -12.56 8.96 13.77
C ALA A 70 -12.72 8.45 12.34
N GLN A 71 -12.39 9.28 11.33
CA GLN A 71 -12.46 8.91 9.93
C GLN A 71 -11.06 8.81 9.32
N PHE A 72 -10.76 7.66 8.73
CA PHE A 72 -9.49 7.41 8.04
C PHE A 72 -9.51 8.04 6.64
N HIS A 73 -8.36 8.57 6.22
CA HIS A 73 -8.11 9.08 4.89
C HIS A 73 -6.98 8.30 4.24
N GLU A 74 -7.24 7.64 3.12
CA GLU A 74 -6.38 6.64 2.48
C GLU A 74 -5.20 7.24 1.72
N GLY A 75 -5.25 8.53 1.43
CA GLY A 75 -4.25 9.25 0.62
C GLY A 75 -3.98 10.66 1.15
N VAL A 76 -3.53 11.52 0.25
CA VAL A 76 -3.36 12.95 0.50
C VAL A 76 -4.17 13.75 -0.51
N ASP A 77 -4.86 14.77 -0.05
CA ASP A 77 -5.65 15.68 -0.89
C ASP A 77 -4.80 16.89 -1.26
N ILE A 78 -4.40 16.97 -2.53
CA ILE A 78 -3.49 18.00 -3.04
C ILE A 78 -4.32 19.12 -3.66
N ARG A 79 -4.15 20.34 -3.14
CA ARG A 79 -4.92 21.49 -3.62
C ARG A 79 -4.42 22.01 -4.97
N PRO A 80 -5.32 22.53 -5.84
CA PRO A 80 -4.93 23.14 -7.10
C PRO A 80 -4.24 24.48 -6.91
N LEU A 81 -3.34 24.82 -7.83
CA LEU A 81 -2.78 26.17 -7.99
C LEU A 81 -3.62 27.02 -8.95
N GLN A 82 -4.23 26.41 -9.96
CA GLN A 82 -4.90 27.10 -11.03
C GLN A 82 -6.38 26.78 -11.09
N ARG A 83 -7.16 27.82 -11.38
CA ARG A 83 -8.61 27.70 -11.62
C ARG A 83 -9.02 28.51 -12.83
N ASP A 84 -10.04 28.04 -13.53
CA ASP A 84 -10.65 28.78 -14.63
C ASP A 84 -11.54 29.91 -14.13
N ARG A 85 -12.11 30.69 -15.07
CA ARG A 85 -13.04 31.80 -14.77
C ARG A 85 -14.32 31.34 -14.03
N LYS A 86 -14.65 30.05 -14.07
CA LYS A 86 -15.80 29.46 -13.39
C LYS A 86 -15.42 28.89 -12.00
N GLY A 87 -14.14 28.99 -11.62
CA GLY A 87 -13.60 28.49 -10.35
C GLY A 87 -13.30 27.00 -10.35
N GLU A 88 -13.36 26.29 -11.49
CA GLU A 88 -12.97 24.88 -11.58
C GLU A 88 -11.44 24.74 -11.61
N ALA A 89 -10.92 23.69 -10.97
CA ALA A 89 -9.49 23.38 -11.01
C ALA A 89 -9.05 22.99 -12.42
N THR A 90 -7.86 23.44 -12.82
CA THR A 90 -7.32 23.21 -14.18
C THR A 90 -5.92 22.61 -14.18
N ASP A 91 -5.34 22.33 -13.03
CA ASP A 91 -4.01 21.77 -12.91
C ASP A 91 -3.91 20.40 -13.58
N PRO A 92 -2.85 20.13 -14.35
CA PRO A 92 -2.56 18.79 -14.84
C PRO A 92 -2.17 17.86 -13.68
N VAL A 93 -2.50 16.58 -13.84
CA VAL A 93 -2.13 15.51 -12.91
C VAL A 93 -1.08 14.64 -13.59
N PHE A 94 0.03 14.37 -12.91
CA PHE A 94 1.19 13.67 -13.45
C PHE A 94 1.40 12.30 -12.82
N ALA A 95 1.90 11.34 -13.61
CA ALA A 95 2.38 10.07 -13.10
C ALA A 95 3.59 10.29 -12.18
N ALA A 96 3.49 9.80 -10.92
CA ALA A 96 4.57 9.96 -9.95
C ALA A 96 5.82 9.12 -10.28
N LEU A 97 5.64 8.02 -11.01
CA LEU A 97 6.68 7.07 -11.42
C LEU A 97 6.37 6.50 -12.80
N ASP A 98 7.37 5.88 -13.45
CA ASP A 98 7.14 5.00 -14.59
C ASP A 98 6.22 3.84 -14.17
N GLY A 99 5.22 3.51 -14.97
CA GLY A 99 4.26 2.48 -14.59
C GLY A 99 3.41 1.94 -15.71
N VAL A 100 2.48 1.07 -15.33
CA VAL A 100 1.49 0.46 -16.20
C VAL A 100 0.10 0.86 -15.71
N VAL A 101 -0.74 1.36 -16.60
CA VAL A 101 -2.15 1.66 -16.29
C VAL A 101 -2.89 0.36 -16.00
N ARG A 102 -3.40 0.20 -14.80
CA ARG A 102 -4.11 -1.00 -14.37
C ARG A 102 -5.62 -0.81 -14.30
N HIS A 103 -6.05 0.43 -14.03
CA HIS A 103 -7.47 0.74 -13.94
C HIS A 103 -7.75 2.17 -14.40
N ILE A 104 -8.88 2.34 -15.04
CA ILE A 104 -9.44 3.65 -15.44
C ILE A 104 -10.94 3.63 -15.10
N SER A 105 -11.36 4.47 -14.16
CA SER A 105 -12.77 4.78 -13.91
C SER A 105 -13.13 6.08 -14.61
N ALA A 106 -13.78 5.97 -15.76
CA ALA A 106 -14.18 7.14 -16.58
C ALA A 106 -15.53 7.75 -16.13
N HIS A 107 -16.36 6.96 -15.41
CA HIS A 107 -17.70 7.36 -14.97
C HIS A 107 -17.70 7.80 -13.51
N PRO A 108 -17.88 9.10 -13.20
CA PRO A 108 -17.75 9.60 -11.83
C PRO A 108 -18.81 9.05 -10.87
N GLY A 109 -19.97 8.63 -11.37
CA GLY A 109 -21.08 8.11 -10.56
C GLY A 109 -20.87 6.69 -10.02
N LYS A 110 -19.73 6.03 -10.28
CA LYS A 110 -19.49 4.65 -9.89
C LYS A 110 -18.59 4.47 -8.67
N SER A 111 -17.97 5.53 -8.17
CA SER A 111 -17.07 5.49 -7.02
C SER A 111 -17.06 6.81 -6.27
N SER A 112 -16.84 6.76 -4.95
CA SER A 112 -16.50 7.95 -4.17
C SER A 112 -15.24 8.66 -4.69
N TYR A 113 -14.30 7.93 -5.29
CA TYR A 113 -13.14 8.50 -6.01
C TYR A 113 -13.53 9.27 -7.30
N GLY A 114 -14.78 9.15 -7.77
CA GLY A 114 -15.19 9.76 -9.03
C GLY A 114 -14.46 9.17 -10.24
N ARG A 115 -13.92 10.04 -11.10
CA ARG A 115 -12.97 9.61 -12.14
C ARG A 115 -11.60 9.41 -11.52
N TYR A 116 -11.02 8.23 -11.74
CA TYR A 116 -9.68 7.93 -11.23
C TYR A 116 -8.89 6.98 -12.12
N VAL A 117 -7.58 7.04 -11.97
CA VAL A 117 -6.62 6.17 -12.65
C VAL A 117 -5.78 5.48 -11.59
N VAL A 118 -5.50 4.18 -11.78
CA VAL A 118 -4.54 3.43 -10.97
C VAL A 118 -3.40 2.96 -11.85
N LEU A 119 -2.18 3.25 -11.42
CA LEU A 119 -0.95 2.74 -12.00
C LEU A 119 -0.35 1.69 -11.06
N GLU A 120 0.28 0.68 -11.63
CA GLU A 120 1.20 -0.23 -10.93
C GLU A 120 2.62 0.06 -11.39
N HIS A 121 3.58 -0.04 -10.49
CA HIS A 121 4.98 0.30 -10.73
C HIS A 121 5.87 -0.94 -10.57
N PRO A 122 5.94 -1.83 -11.59
CA PRO A 122 6.72 -3.07 -11.50
C PRO A 122 8.24 -2.83 -11.47
N GLY A 123 8.70 -1.61 -11.82
CA GLY A 123 10.11 -1.23 -11.79
C GLY A 123 10.66 -0.88 -10.42
N VAL A 124 9.83 -0.91 -9.35
CA VAL A 124 10.26 -0.63 -7.97
C VAL A 124 9.98 -1.82 -7.06
N THR A 125 10.64 -1.84 -5.90
CA THR A 125 10.53 -2.93 -4.93
C THR A 125 10.14 -2.40 -3.55
N PRO A 126 9.05 -2.92 -2.94
CA PRO A 126 7.99 -3.72 -3.58
C PRO A 126 7.27 -2.96 -4.69
N ALA A 127 6.67 -3.68 -5.64
CA ALA A 127 5.87 -3.07 -6.70
C ALA A 127 4.60 -2.44 -6.10
N ILE A 128 4.60 -1.12 -5.95
CA ILE A 128 3.47 -0.37 -5.38
C ILE A 128 2.44 0.00 -6.44
N TYR A 129 1.25 0.41 -6.02
CA TYR A 129 0.33 1.17 -6.86
C TYR A 129 0.39 2.67 -6.53
N THR A 130 -0.04 3.51 -7.50
CA THR A 130 -0.48 4.88 -7.26
C THR A 130 -1.90 5.08 -7.79
N LEU A 131 -2.70 5.87 -7.06
CA LEU A 131 -4.08 6.18 -7.41
C LEU A 131 -4.25 7.70 -7.49
N TYR A 132 -4.92 8.15 -8.54
CA TYR A 132 -5.16 9.56 -8.85
C TYR A 132 -6.65 9.78 -9.04
N ALA A 133 -7.33 10.38 -8.06
CA ALA A 133 -8.78 10.47 -8.03
C ALA A 133 -9.32 11.91 -8.13
N HIS A 134 -10.65 12.00 -8.17
CA HIS A 134 -11.43 13.22 -8.36
C HIS A 134 -11.15 13.99 -9.66
N LEU A 135 -10.63 13.30 -10.69
CA LEU A 135 -10.25 13.94 -11.95
C LEU A 135 -11.44 14.62 -12.64
N ALA A 136 -11.23 15.81 -13.20
CA ALA A 136 -12.17 16.47 -14.10
C ALA A 136 -12.23 15.76 -15.45
N SER A 137 -11.06 15.33 -15.94
CA SER A 137 -10.92 14.55 -17.18
C SER A 137 -9.71 13.63 -17.11
N ILE A 138 -9.74 12.56 -17.88
CA ILE A 138 -8.63 11.62 -18.07
C ILE A 138 -7.94 11.98 -19.38
N ALA A 139 -6.61 11.94 -19.41
CA ALA A 139 -5.83 12.30 -20.59
C ALA A 139 -6.17 11.37 -21.77
N PRO A 140 -6.35 11.91 -22.98
CA PRO A 140 -6.55 11.11 -24.19
C PRO A 140 -5.42 10.10 -24.40
N GLY A 141 -5.76 8.91 -24.89
CA GLY A 141 -4.78 7.86 -25.21
C GLY A 141 -4.36 6.99 -24.04
N LEU A 142 -4.73 7.31 -22.80
CA LEU A 142 -4.56 6.37 -21.68
C LEU A 142 -5.45 5.15 -21.89
N ARG A 143 -4.84 3.96 -21.74
CA ARG A 143 -5.55 2.67 -21.84
C ARG A 143 -5.02 1.67 -20.82
N ILE A 144 -5.88 0.83 -20.32
CA ILE A 144 -5.49 -0.28 -19.42
C ILE A 144 -4.47 -1.17 -20.12
N GLY A 145 -3.39 -1.51 -19.43
CA GLY A 145 -2.23 -2.23 -19.96
C GLY A 145 -1.19 -1.33 -20.66
N GLY A 146 -1.52 -0.06 -20.94
CA GLY A 146 -0.56 0.90 -21.48
C GLY A 146 0.49 1.32 -20.45
N THR A 147 1.71 1.61 -20.93
CA THR A 147 2.78 2.15 -20.09
C THR A 147 2.68 3.67 -20.05
N VAL A 148 3.09 4.24 -18.93
CA VAL A 148 3.25 5.68 -18.72
C VAL A 148 4.64 5.98 -18.19
N LYS A 149 5.16 7.15 -18.52
CA LYS A 149 6.42 7.66 -18.00
C LYS A 149 6.17 8.58 -16.81
N ARG A 150 7.11 8.60 -15.87
CA ARG A 150 7.15 9.56 -14.79
C ARG A 150 7.01 10.99 -15.33
N GLY A 151 6.14 11.80 -14.74
CA GLY A 151 5.81 13.14 -15.21
C GLY A 151 4.85 13.21 -16.40
N GLN A 152 4.44 12.07 -16.97
CA GLN A 152 3.43 12.06 -18.03
C GLN A 152 2.06 12.50 -17.47
N THR A 153 1.36 13.36 -18.20
CA THR A 153 0.02 13.80 -17.82
C THR A 153 -0.98 12.64 -17.88
N LEU A 154 -1.71 12.43 -16.77
CA LEU A 154 -2.76 11.43 -16.62
C LEU A 154 -4.16 12.01 -16.77
N GLY A 155 -4.32 13.31 -16.54
CA GLY A 155 -5.61 13.98 -16.57
C GLY A 155 -5.52 15.40 -16.03
N VAL A 156 -6.68 15.95 -15.72
CA VAL A 156 -6.83 17.27 -15.11
C VAL A 156 -7.47 17.10 -13.73
N MET A 157 -6.93 17.81 -12.74
CA MET A 157 -7.46 17.87 -11.39
C MET A 157 -8.91 18.36 -11.40
N GLY A 158 -9.74 17.81 -10.52
CA GLY A 158 -11.14 18.18 -10.48
C GLY A 158 -11.80 17.98 -9.14
N ARG A 159 -13.07 17.56 -9.17
CA ARG A 159 -13.92 17.34 -8.00
C ARG A 159 -15.00 16.28 -8.26
N SER A 160 -14.74 15.36 -9.16
CA SER A 160 -15.69 14.29 -9.46
C SER A 160 -15.80 13.31 -8.31
N ALA A 161 -17.01 12.93 -7.93
CA ALA A 161 -17.30 11.96 -6.87
C ALA A 161 -18.67 11.34 -7.08
N SER A 162 -18.93 10.19 -6.46
CA SER A 162 -20.27 9.60 -6.32
C SER A 162 -20.68 9.59 -4.85
N GLY A 163 -21.98 9.79 -4.61
CA GLY A 163 -22.54 9.78 -3.26
C GLY A 163 -22.44 11.11 -2.50
N TYR A 164 -21.60 12.05 -2.96
CA TYR A 164 -21.49 13.40 -2.41
C TYR A 164 -20.95 14.38 -3.45
N ALA A 165 -21.15 15.68 -3.22
CA ALA A 165 -20.63 16.74 -4.08
C ALA A 165 -19.43 17.42 -3.42
N ILE A 166 -18.31 17.46 -4.13
CA ILE A 166 -17.15 18.27 -3.72
C ILE A 166 -17.38 19.70 -4.24
N PRO A 167 -17.43 20.72 -3.36
CA PRO A 167 -17.54 22.13 -3.78
C PRO A 167 -16.33 22.56 -4.62
N LYS A 168 -16.51 23.58 -5.46
CA LYS A 168 -15.45 24.06 -6.37
C LYS A 168 -14.20 24.52 -5.63
N ASP A 169 -14.38 25.27 -4.57
CA ASP A 169 -13.30 25.78 -3.70
C ASP A 169 -12.49 24.67 -3.03
N ARG A 170 -13.07 23.47 -2.91
CA ARG A 170 -12.42 22.26 -2.39
C ARG A 170 -12.06 21.22 -3.45
N ALA A 171 -12.04 21.62 -4.74
CA ALA A 171 -11.47 20.76 -5.79
C ALA A 171 -10.02 20.39 -5.45
N HIS A 172 -9.64 19.12 -5.65
CA HIS A 172 -8.32 18.59 -5.27
C HIS A 172 -7.99 17.33 -6.06
N LEU A 173 -6.73 16.94 -6.04
CA LEU A 173 -6.29 15.60 -6.39
C LEU A 173 -6.20 14.77 -5.13
N HIS A 174 -7.01 13.72 -5.00
CA HIS A 174 -6.78 12.67 -4.02
C HIS A 174 -5.73 11.71 -4.58
N PHE A 175 -4.59 11.60 -3.90
CA PHE A 175 -3.44 10.82 -4.33
C PHE A 175 -3.07 9.77 -3.31
N GLU A 176 -2.94 8.51 -3.77
CA GLU A 176 -2.51 7.40 -2.93
C GLU A 176 -1.24 6.73 -3.47
N MET A 177 -0.44 6.19 -2.56
CA MET A 177 0.60 5.21 -2.79
C MET A 177 0.37 4.03 -1.85
N GLY A 178 0.46 2.78 -2.35
CA GLY A 178 0.16 1.65 -1.47
C GLY A 178 0.41 0.27 -2.11
N LEU A 179 -0.11 -0.74 -1.42
CA LEU A 179 -0.07 -2.15 -1.81
C LEU A 179 -1.49 -2.69 -1.99
N MET A 180 -1.69 -3.50 -3.03
CA MET A 180 -2.94 -4.23 -3.21
C MET A 180 -3.01 -5.42 -2.25
N VAL A 181 -4.14 -5.64 -1.57
CA VAL A 181 -4.26 -6.64 -0.51
C VAL A 181 -4.31 -8.06 -1.08
N THR A 182 -5.18 -8.33 -2.07
CA THR A 182 -5.33 -9.68 -2.62
C THR A 182 -5.81 -9.69 -4.07
N ARG A 183 -5.42 -10.74 -4.81
CA ARG A 183 -6.00 -11.03 -6.13
C ARG A 183 -7.33 -11.77 -6.05
N ASP A 184 -7.66 -12.39 -4.91
CA ASP A 184 -8.94 -13.06 -4.67
C ASP A 184 -10.02 -12.12 -4.12
N PHE A 185 -9.91 -10.82 -4.41
CA PHE A 185 -10.76 -9.78 -3.87
C PHE A 185 -12.24 -9.97 -4.20
N GLN A 186 -12.56 -10.40 -5.42
CA GLN A 186 -13.96 -10.59 -5.83
C GLN A 186 -14.68 -11.63 -4.96
N ARG A 187 -14.00 -12.70 -4.57
CA ARG A 187 -14.55 -13.72 -3.67
C ARG A 187 -14.89 -13.13 -2.30
N TRP A 188 -13.98 -12.36 -1.74
CA TRP A 188 -14.20 -11.66 -0.47
C TRP A 188 -15.34 -10.66 -0.59
N TYR A 189 -15.37 -9.84 -1.66
CA TYR A 189 -16.41 -8.86 -1.93
C TYR A 189 -17.81 -9.50 -1.98
N ASN A 190 -17.94 -10.61 -2.71
CA ASN A 190 -19.20 -11.35 -2.82
C ASN A 190 -19.65 -11.91 -1.46
N ALA A 191 -18.70 -12.39 -0.63
CA ALA A 191 -19.01 -12.91 0.71
C ALA A 191 -19.53 -11.83 1.66
N ARG A 192 -19.12 -10.55 1.47
CA ARG A 192 -19.56 -9.41 2.29
C ARG A 192 -20.99 -8.94 1.95
N LYS A 193 -21.54 -9.29 0.80
CA LYS A 193 -22.92 -8.96 0.39
C LYS A 193 -23.25 -7.47 0.47
N PHE A 194 -22.39 -6.62 -0.08
CA PHE A 194 -22.57 -5.15 -0.05
C PHE A 194 -23.81 -4.62 -0.77
N GLY A 195 -24.55 -5.45 -1.51
CA GLY A 195 -25.76 -5.06 -2.22
C GLY A 195 -25.53 -4.35 -3.56
N SER A 196 -24.27 -4.08 -3.92
CA SER A 196 -23.86 -3.48 -5.20
C SER A 196 -22.77 -4.32 -5.86
N PRO A 197 -22.64 -4.29 -7.20
CA PRO A 197 -21.54 -4.98 -7.89
C PRO A 197 -20.20 -4.31 -7.62
N ASN A 198 -19.12 -5.08 -7.74
CA ASN A 198 -17.77 -4.54 -7.74
C ASN A 198 -17.42 -4.04 -9.16
N ASP A 199 -17.67 -2.78 -9.45
CA ASP A 199 -17.40 -2.15 -10.76
C ASP A 199 -15.90 -1.92 -11.01
N HIS A 200 -15.04 -2.08 -10.01
CA HIS A 200 -13.64 -1.68 -10.05
C HIS A 200 -12.65 -2.87 -9.97
N GLY A 201 -13.17 -4.10 -9.89
CA GLY A 201 -12.36 -5.31 -9.86
C GLY A 201 -11.35 -5.27 -8.72
N LEU A 202 -10.09 -5.55 -9.03
CA LEU A 202 -8.98 -5.55 -8.07
C LEU A 202 -8.61 -4.16 -7.56
N TYR A 203 -9.00 -3.12 -8.27
CA TYR A 203 -8.64 -1.72 -7.94
C TYR A 203 -9.78 -0.96 -7.28
N ASN A 204 -10.68 -1.69 -6.64
CA ASN A 204 -11.61 -1.18 -5.65
C ASN A 204 -10.84 -0.72 -4.41
N GLY A 205 -11.16 0.46 -3.85
CA GLY A 205 -10.45 1.03 -2.70
C GLY A 205 -10.36 0.09 -1.49
N MET A 206 -11.36 -0.78 -1.27
CA MET A 206 -11.32 -1.78 -0.20
C MET A 206 -10.25 -2.87 -0.37
N ASN A 207 -9.60 -2.96 -1.53
CA ASN A 207 -8.50 -3.87 -1.81
C ASN A 207 -7.15 -3.15 -1.88
N LEU A 208 -7.13 -1.88 -1.62
CA LEU A 208 -5.96 -1.02 -1.69
C LEU A 208 -5.62 -0.52 -0.29
N MET A 209 -4.37 -0.69 0.13
CA MET A 209 -3.88 -0.20 1.40
C MET A 209 -2.79 0.83 1.16
N GLY A 210 -3.16 2.10 1.40
CA GLY A 210 -2.25 3.23 1.30
C GLY A 210 -1.22 3.28 2.43
N PHE A 211 -0.13 3.97 2.17
CA PHE A 211 0.79 4.51 3.17
C PHE A 211 0.94 6.03 2.96
N ASP A 212 1.47 6.71 3.96
CA ASP A 212 1.62 8.17 3.90
C ASP A 212 2.57 8.58 2.76
N ALA A 213 1.98 8.99 1.64
CA ALA A 213 2.70 9.41 0.45
C ALA A 213 3.52 10.68 0.73
N LEU A 214 2.98 11.63 1.51
CA LEU A 214 3.67 12.88 1.83
C LEU A 214 4.91 12.61 2.69
N ASP A 215 4.78 11.78 3.74
CA ASP A 215 5.90 11.37 4.58
C ASP A 215 6.99 10.64 3.77
N PHE A 216 6.57 9.74 2.85
CA PHE A 216 7.53 9.08 1.96
C PHE A 216 8.28 10.08 1.09
N PHE A 217 7.59 11.01 0.42
CA PHE A 217 8.21 12.04 -0.40
C PHE A 217 9.17 12.93 0.41
N GLN A 218 8.78 13.34 1.61
CA GLN A 218 9.62 14.15 2.50
C GLN A 218 10.89 13.40 2.92
N LYS A 219 10.76 12.15 3.37
CA LYS A 219 11.90 11.31 3.76
C LYS A 219 12.84 11.03 2.59
N HIS A 220 12.26 10.79 1.39
CA HIS A 220 13.03 10.57 0.17
C HIS A 220 13.80 11.82 -0.21
N ARG A 221 13.20 13.02 -0.22
CA ARG A 221 13.92 14.28 -0.49
C ARG A 221 15.01 14.56 0.52
N ALA A 222 14.74 14.35 1.79
CA ALA A 222 15.71 14.50 2.87
C ALA A 222 16.79 13.42 2.87
N ARG A 223 16.83 12.52 1.87
CA ARG A 223 17.76 11.38 1.75
C ARG A 223 17.76 10.47 2.99
N ARG A 224 16.63 10.41 3.69
CA ARG A 224 16.43 9.46 4.79
C ARG A 224 16.05 8.07 4.30
N VAL A 225 15.42 7.98 3.15
CA VAL A 225 15.13 6.75 2.41
C VAL A 225 15.42 6.96 0.93
N ASP A 226 15.92 5.94 0.23
CA ASP A 226 16.16 6.00 -1.21
C ASP A 226 15.07 5.30 -2.03
N ASN A 227 14.32 4.38 -1.41
CA ASN A 227 13.34 3.56 -2.09
C ASN A 227 12.26 3.05 -1.13
N PHE A 228 11.23 2.39 -1.70
CA PHE A 228 10.11 1.88 -0.93
C PHE A 228 10.50 0.77 0.04
N GLN A 229 11.44 -0.10 -0.33
CA GLN A 229 11.90 -1.17 0.57
C GLN A 229 12.51 -0.60 1.86
N GLN A 230 13.38 0.41 1.75
CA GLN A 230 13.92 1.09 2.93
C GLN A 230 12.83 1.80 3.74
N TYR A 231 11.81 2.35 3.08
CA TYR A 231 10.68 2.98 3.75
C TYR A 231 9.87 1.96 4.58
N PHE A 232 9.51 0.82 3.97
CA PHE A 232 8.81 -0.26 4.67
C PHE A 232 9.64 -0.85 5.81
N GLN A 233 10.93 -1.05 5.63
CA GLN A 233 11.83 -1.56 6.68
C GLN A 233 11.90 -0.69 7.93
N ARG A 234 11.57 0.60 7.81
CA ARG A 234 11.57 1.57 8.92
C ARG A 234 10.20 1.83 9.52
N MET A 235 9.16 1.13 9.05
CA MET A 235 7.85 1.21 9.67
C MET A 235 7.87 0.57 11.05
N GLU A 236 7.18 1.22 12.00
CA GLU A 236 7.02 0.68 13.35
C GLU A 236 5.79 -0.23 13.41
N PRO A 237 5.92 -1.42 14.01
CA PRO A 237 4.80 -2.33 14.17
C PRO A 237 3.90 -1.89 15.34
N VAL A 238 2.60 -1.88 15.11
CA VAL A 238 1.60 -1.69 16.16
C VAL A 238 0.97 -3.01 16.58
N VAL A 239 0.75 -3.92 15.63
CA VAL A 239 0.28 -5.27 15.93
C VAL A 239 1.17 -6.30 15.24
N LYS A 240 1.61 -7.29 16.03
CA LYS A 240 2.27 -8.50 15.52
C LYS A 240 1.38 -9.70 15.82
N PHE A 241 1.15 -10.53 14.83
CA PHE A 241 0.36 -11.74 15.02
C PHE A 241 0.99 -12.94 14.33
N ARG A 242 0.65 -14.15 14.79
CA ARG A 242 0.97 -15.42 14.13
C ARG A 242 -0.30 -16.09 13.64
N ILE A 243 -0.19 -16.76 12.52
CA ILE A 243 -1.25 -17.62 11.98
C ILE A 243 -0.65 -18.97 11.59
N ALA A 244 -1.28 -20.06 12.03
CA ALA A 244 -0.89 -21.42 11.64
C ALA A 244 -1.55 -21.75 10.28
N THR A 245 -0.77 -21.79 9.22
CA THR A 245 -1.23 -22.15 7.87
C THR A 245 -0.06 -22.56 6.99
N THR A 246 -0.25 -23.59 6.19
CA THR A 246 0.74 -24.02 5.20
C THR A 246 0.62 -23.26 3.87
N ARG A 247 -0.42 -22.43 3.74
CA ARG A 247 -0.63 -21.63 2.52
C ARG A 247 0.30 -20.42 2.49
N THR A 248 0.93 -20.18 1.35
CA THR A 248 1.59 -18.90 1.08
C THR A 248 0.56 -17.94 0.49
N PRO A 249 0.25 -16.82 1.16
CA PRO A 249 -0.66 -15.82 0.64
C PRO A 249 -0.18 -15.22 -0.69
N ASP A 250 -1.11 -14.86 -1.57
CA ASP A 250 -0.76 -14.18 -2.83
C ASP A 250 -0.10 -12.81 -2.58
N PHE A 251 -0.39 -12.17 -1.45
CA PHE A 251 0.29 -10.97 -0.99
C PHE A 251 1.80 -11.17 -0.90
N VAL A 252 2.24 -12.25 -0.23
CA VAL A 252 3.67 -12.60 -0.09
C VAL A 252 4.30 -12.93 -1.44
N GLN A 253 3.57 -13.63 -2.31
CA GLN A 253 4.05 -13.96 -3.66
C GLN A 253 4.28 -12.71 -4.53
N ARG A 254 3.44 -11.67 -4.35
CA ARG A 254 3.57 -10.40 -5.08
C ARG A 254 4.62 -9.47 -4.48
N TYR A 255 4.82 -9.56 -3.17
CA TYR A 255 5.74 -8.68 -2.42
C TYR A 255 6.80 -9.47 -1.65
N PRO A 256 7.62 -10.30 -2.34
CA PRO A 256 8.62 -11.15 -1.69
C PRO A 256 9.68 -10.34 -0.91
N SER A 257 9.89 -9.09 -1.26
CA SER A 257 10.82 -8.19 -0.56
C SER A 257 10.37 -7.81 0.86
N LEU A 258 9.10 -8.06 1.21
CA LEU A 258 8.59 -7.88 2.57
C LEU A 258 8.80 -9.11 3.46
N VAL A 259 9.28 -10.22 2.89
CA VAL A 259 9.69 -11.41 3.63
C VAL A 259 11.11 -11.20 4.17
N THR A 260 11.28 -11.27 5.48
CA THR A 260 12.52 -10.88 6.15
C THR A 260 13.35 -12.05 6.70
N ARG A 261 12.90 -13.29 6.44
CA ARG A 261 13.60 -14.52 6.80
C ARG A 261 13.46 -15.53 5.68
N GLU A 262 14.49 -16.35 5.45
CA GLU A 262 14.42 -17.49 4.56
C GLU A 262 13.33 -18.47 5.04
N ALA A 263 12.57 -18.99 4.07
CA ALA A 263 11.49 -19.93 4.39
C ALA A 263 12.06 -21.27 4.86
N PRO A 264 11.51 -21.87 5.94
CA PRO A 264 11.83 -23.24 6.31
C PRO A 264 11.40 -24.20 5.20
N LEU A 265 11.97 -25.41 5.18
CA LEU A 265 11.63 -26.46 4.19
C LEU A 265 10.11 -26.69 4.09
N LEU A 266 9.43 -26.66 5.23
CA LEU A 266 7.97 -26.72 5.32
C LEU A 266 7.46 -25.54 6.16
N VAL A 267 6.73 -24.65 5.51
CA VAL A 267 6.07 -23.53 6.18
C VAL A 267 4.87 -24.05 6.97
N GLY A 268 4.88 -23.83 8.28
CA GLY A 268 3.77 -24.15 9.19
C GLY A 268 2.89 -22.95 9.51
N GLY A 269 3.39 -21.74 9.27
CA GLY A 269 2.66 -20.51 9.56
C GLY A 269 3.40 -19.26 9.14
N TRP A 270 2.83 -18.12 9.52
CA TRP A 270 3.39 -16.79 9.28
C TRP A 270 3.30 -15.94 10.54
N GLU A 271 4.37 -15.21 10.81
CA GLU A 271 4.32 -14.04 11.70
C GLU A 271 4.26 -12.80 10.83
N VAL A 272 3.31 -11.92 11.12
CA VAL A 272 3.03 -10.71 10.32
C VAL A 272 3.05 -9.49 11.23
N TRP A 273 3.74 -8.46 10.79
CA TRP A 273 3.82 -7.18 11.48
C TRP A 273 3.04 -6.15 10.69
N CYS A 274 2.07 -5.54 11.34
CA CYS A 274 1.26 -4.47 10.79
C CYS A 274 1.59 -3.14 11.46
N ASN A 275 1.68 -2.08 10.67
CA ASN A 275 1.75 -0.73 11.19
C ASN A 275 0.38 -0.28 11.75
N TRP A 276 0.27 0.95 12.22
CA TRP A 276 -0.94 1.49 12.81
C TRP A 276 -2.15 1.57 11.85
N THR A 277 -1.94 1.55 10.53
CA THR A 277 -3.02 1.52 9.53
C THR A 277 -3.52 0.10 9.25
N GLY A 278 -2.83 -0.92 9.76
CA GLY A 278 -3.05 -2.32 9.45
C GLY A 278 -2.28 -2.82 8.24
N LEU A 279 -1.43 -1.99 7.60
CA LEU A 279 -0.61 -2.41 6.46
C LEU A 279 0.40 -3.48 6.89
N PRO A 280 0.36 -4.71 6.31
CA PRO A 280 1.26 -5.79 6.68
C PRO A 280 2.60 -5.62 5.95
N PHE A 281 3.55 -4.96 6.60
CA PHE A 281 4.81 -4.53 5.99
C PHE A 281 5.99 -5.50 6.23
N ARG A 282 5.85 -6.49 7.13
CA ARG A 282 6.90 -7.48 7.40
C ARG A 282 6.29 -8.87 7.59
N TRP A 283 6.90 -9.84 6.94
CA TRP A 283 6.44 -11.23 6.90
C TRP A 283 7.57 -12.17 7.25
N ILE A 284 7.33 -13.07 8.21
CA ILE A 284 8.31 -14.05 8.69
C ILE A 284 7.68 -15.43 8.54
N PRO A 285 8.18 -16.28 7.63
CA PRO A 285 7.72 -17.66 7.52
C PRO A 285 8.15 -18.46 8.74
N LEU A 286 7.23 -19.24 9.30
CA LEU A 286 7.42 -20.03 10.50
C LEU A 286 7.40 -21.53 10.17
N SER A 287 8.24 -22.30 10.85
CA SER A 287 8.17 -23.76 10.85
C SER A 287 6.96 -24.28 11.64
N ALA A 288 6.63 -25.56 11.49
CA ALA A 288 5.57 -26.19 12.27
C ALA A 288 5.82 -26.09 13.79
N ALA A 289 7.09 -26.19 14.22
CA ALA A 289 7.47 -26.06 15.63
C ALA A 289 7.18 -24.67 16.23
N GLU A 290 7.30 -23.60 15.42
CA GLU A 290 7.07 -22.22 15.88
C GLU A 290 5.59 -21.85 16.00
N VAL A 291 4.69 -22.66 15.46
CA VAL A 291 3.23 -22.50 15.56
C VAL A 291 2.56 -23.58 16.39
N VAL A 292 3.33 -24.38 17.13
CA VAL A 292 2.80 -25.40 18.06
C VAL A 292 1.81 -24.75 19.02
N GLY A 293 0.67 -25.45 19.25
CA GLY A 293 -0.42 -24.94 20.09
C GLY A 293 -1.38 -23.97 19.39
N LEU A 294 -1.20 -23.71 18.08
CA LEU A 294 -2.21 -23.07 17.24
C LEU A 294 -2.94 -24.12 16.40
N ARG A 295 -4.26 -24.03 16.36
CA ARG A 295 -5.08 -24.82 15.42
C ARG A 295 -4.91 -24.28 13.99
N PRO A 296 -5.14 -25.09 12.94
CA PRO A 296 -5.12 -24.62 11.57
C PRO A 296 -5.97 -23.34 11.38
N ASN A 297 -5.39 -22.34 10.72
CA ASN A 297 -5.95 -21.00 10.49
C ASN A 297 -6.25 -20.19 11.77
N GLN A 298 -5.81 -20.65 12.93
CA GLN A 298 -5.93 -19.87 14.16
C GLN A 298 -4.91 -18.73 14.14
N VAL A 299 -5.40 -17.54 14.51
CA VAL A 299 -4.61 -16.32 14.69
C VAL A 299 -4.35 -16.12 16.18
N ARG A 300 -3.13 -15.73 16.52
CA ARG A 300 -2.73 -15.29 17.86
C ARG A 300 -1.99 -13.96 17.73
N ILE A 301 -2.51 -12.92 18.36
CA ILE A 301 -1.77 -11.67 18.54
C ILE A 301 -0.68 -11.93 19.56
N ILE A 302 0.56 -11.59 19.22
CA ILE A 302 1.74 -11.81 20.05
C ILE A 302 2.27 -10.54 20.68
N GLU A 303 2.01 -9.39 20.05
CA GLU A 303 2.44 -8.09 20.55
C GLU A 303 1.51 -6.99 20.06
N VAL A 304 1.23 -6.01 20.88
CA VAL A 304 0.46 -4.79 20.56
C VAL A 304 1.17 -3.61 21.20
N ASP A 305 1.46 -2.58 20.40
CA ASP A 305 1.76 -1.23 20.90
C ASP A 305 0.45 -0.60 21.39
N GLU A 306 0.13 -0.84 22.67
CA GLU A 306 -1.13 -0.43 23.27
C GLU A 306 -1.34 1.11 23.27
N PRO A 307 -0.32 1.94 23.56
CA PRO A 307 -0.43 3.39 23.42
C PRO A 307 -0.80 3.82 22.01
N GLU A 308 -0.14 3.26 20.99
CA GLU A 308 -0.42 3.62 19.59
C GLU A 308 -1.77 3.12 19.13
N GLU A 309 -2.16 1.86 19.45
CA GLU A 309 -3.49 1.32 19.13
C GLU A 309 -4.61 2.17 19.73
N ARG A 310 -4.46 2.66 20.94
CA ARG A 310 -5.45 3.55 21.59
C ARG A 310 -5.49 4.94 20.98
N ARG A 311 -4.39 5.43 20.46
CA ARG A 311 -4.31 6.75 19.82
C ARG A 311 -5.07 6.78 18.50
N GLN A 312 -5.11 5.64 17.79
CA GLN A 312 -5.71 5.52 16.46
C GLN A 312 -7.22 5.24 16.56
N ARG A 313 -8.02 6.30 16.46
CA ARG A 313 -9.50 6.22 16.56
C ARG A 313 -10.17 5.72 15.28
N SER A 314 -9.50 5.82 14.14
CA SER A 314 -10.03 5.49 12.82
C SER A 314 -9.74 4.04 12.39
N LYS A 315 -8.96 3.30 13.18
CA LYS A 315 -8.59 1.90 12.93
C LYS A 315 -8.71 1.09 14.21
N SER A 316 -9.10 -0.17 14.08
CA SER A 316 -9.19 -1.14 15.17
C SER A 316 -8.44 -2.41 14.76
N LEU A 317 -7.18 -2.52 15.16
CA LEU A 317 -6.35 -3.69 14.83
C LEU A 317 -6.41 -4.75 15.92
N ALA A 318 -6.47 -4.35 17.18
CA ALA A 318 -6.49 -5.26 18.32
C ALA A 318 -7.46 -4.80 19.40
N LEU A 319 -8.22 -5.74 19.96
CA LEU A 319 -9.14 -5.50 21.06
C LEU A 319 -8.80 -6.37 22.27
N LYS A 320 -8.89 -5.82 23.47
CA LYS A 320 -8.67 -6.58 24.71
C LYS A 320 -9.99 -7.22 25.16
N ARG A 321 -10.06 -8.56 25.15
CA ARG A 321 -11.22 -9.31 25.64
C ARG A 321 -10.78 -10.32 26.70
N LYS A 322 -11.39 -10.27 27.88
CA LYS A 322 -11.07 -11.17 29.01
C LYS A 322 -9.56 -11.27 29.29
N GLY A 323 -8.83 -10.15 29.20
CA GLY A 323 -7.40 -10.06 29.44
C GLY A 323 -6.49 -10.48 28.27
N ALA A 324 -7.03 -10.99 27.17
CA ALA A 324 -6.28 -11.38 25.99
C ALA A 324 -6.54 -10.43 24.80
N TRP A 325 -5.54 -10.24 23.96
CA TRP A 325 -5.68 -9.53 22.70
C TRP A 325 -6.32 -10.42 21.65
N VAL A 326 -7.33 -9.88 20.96
CA VAL A 326 -8.00 -10.51 19.81
C VAL A 326 -8.02 -9.54 18.61
N PRO A 327 -8.08 -10.03 17.36
CA PRO A 327 -8.18 -9.17 16.20
C PRO A 327 -9.36 -8.20 16.28
N GLY A 328 -9.11 -6.91 16.06
CA GLY A 328 -10.09 -5.88 15.84
C GLY A 328 -10.67 -5.96 14.42
N GLU A 329 -11.64 -5.10 14.09
CA GLU A 329 -12.40 -5.17 12.84
C GLU A 329 -11.51 -5.02 11.59
N ASP A 330 -10.59 -4.05 11.60
CA ASP A 330 -9.70 -3.84 10.46
C ASP A 330 -8.73 -5.01 10.27
N LEU A 331 -8.16 -5.54 11.36
CA LEU A 331 -7.30 -6.73 11.27
C LEU A 331 -8.10 -7.97 10.83
N GLN A 332 -9.35 -8.15 11.29
CA GLN A 332 -10.20 -9.23 10.82
C GLN A 332 -10.45 -9.12 9.31
N THR A 333 -10.70 -7.92 8.80
CA THR A 333 -10.86 -7.66 7.36
C THR A 333 -9.61 -8.06 6.59
N LEU A 334 -8.43 -7.66 7.04
CA LEU A 334 -7.16 -8.07 6.44
C LEU A 334 -6.98 -9.60 6.44
N LEU A 335 -7.27 -10.25 7.57
CA LEU A 335 -7.17 -11.71 7.72
C LEU A 335 -8.12 -12.44 6.75
N GLN A 336 -9.33 -11.93 6.58
CA GLN A 336 -10.30 -12.47 5.61
C GLN A 336 -9.80 -12.34 4.18
N GLN A 337 -9.28 -11.17 3.81
CA GLN A 337 -8.80 -10.90 2.45
C GLN A 337 -7.54 -11.70 2.10
N VAL A 338 -6.57 -11.76 3.02
CA VAL A 338 -5.25 -12.36 2.76
C VAL A 338 -5.25 -13.88 2.96
N PHE A 339 -5.89 -14.35 4.03
CA PHE A 339 -5.84 -15.77 4.43
C PHE A 339 -7.16 -16.51 4.21
N GLY A 340 -8.25 -15.80 3.93
CA GLY A 340 -9.59 -16.39 3.83
C GLY A 340 -10.11 -16.92 5.18
N VAL A 341 -9.63 -16.38 6.28
CA VAL A 341 -10.09 -16.75 7.64
C VAL A 341 -11.48 -16.15 7.89
N LYS A 342 -12.37 -16.94 8.52
CA LYS A 342 -13.74 -16.50 8.84
C LYS A 342 -13.78 -15.78 10.19
#